data_249760862319361d051b2c2664c5625f
#
_entry.id   249760862319361d051b2c2664c5625f
#
_cell.length_a   1.000
_cell.length_b   1.000
_cell.length_c   1.000
_cell.angle_alpha   90.00
_cell.angle_beta   90.00
_cell.angle_gamma   90.00
#
_symmetry.space_group_name_H-M   'P 1'
#
loop_
_entity.id
_entity.type
_entity.pdbx_description
1 polymer ?
#
loop_
_entity_poly.entity_id
_entity_poly.type
_entity_poly.pdbx_seq_one_letter_code
_entity_poly.pdbx_strand_id
1 'polypeptide(L)'
;MISLNHISIHFTGENLLDDISFIIADHDRIGLVGKNGAGKSTLLKIIKREISPDNGQIIYSQNTSIGHLPQDMTIESERTVIEEAQTAFDHILKLKVEIDQLTDQLTVCTDYESESYSRLIQRFEESNHLFNLLGGNAMKGETERVLKGLGFL
;
A
#
# COMPACT_ATOMS: atom_id res chain seq x y z
N MET A 1 -2.20 13.73 4.42
CA MET A 1 -1.21 14.76 4.86
C MET A 1 -0.03 14.09 5.57
N ILE A 2 1.21 14.51 5.28
CA ILE A 2 2.43 14.05 5.95
C ILE A 2 3.15 15.28 6.48
N SER A 3 3.52 15.29 7.77
CA SER A 3 4.27 16.37 8.41
C SER A 3 5.63 15.85 8.87
N LEU A 4 6.68 16.50 8.42
CA LEU A 4 8.04 16.29 8.87
C LEU A 4 8.40 17.39 9.86
N ASN A 5 8.92 17.03 11.04
CA ASN A 5 9.25 17.98 12.10
C ASN A 5 10.67 17.73 12.58
N HIS A 6 11.55 18.72 12.36
CA HIS A 6 12.95 18.74 12.84
C HIS A 6 13.76 17.49 12.45
N ILE A 7 13.59 17.02 11.20
CA ILE A 7 14.27 15.82 10.71
C ILE A 7 15.75 16.11 10.50
N SER A 8 16.59 15.36 11.21
CA SER A 8 18.05 15.36 11.00
C SER A 8 18.56 13.93 10.85
N ILE A 9 19.52 13.74 9.97
CA ILE A 9 20.24 12.48 9.79
C ILE A 9 21.70 12.72 9.47
N HIS A 10 22.57 11.93 10.09
CA HIS A 10 24.03 12.01 9.96
C HIS A 10 24.54 10.78 9.22
N PHE A 11 25.51 10.99 8.35
CA PHE A 11 26.29 9.89 7.76
C PHE A 11 27.78 10.19 7.89
N THR A 12 28.54 9.25 8.42
CA THR A 12 30.01 9.37 8.57
C THR A 12 30.49 10.65 9.27
N GLY A 13 29.68 11.17 10.23
CA GLY A 13 30.03 12.35 11.02
C GLY A 13 29.65 13.69 10.41
N GLU A 14 29.03 13.71 9.24
CA GLU A 14 28.49 14.93 8.62
C GLU A 14 26.95 14.89 8.60
N ASN A 15 26.32 16.07 8.77
CA ASN A 15 24.88 16.22 8.65
C ASN A 15 24.49 16.11 7.17
N LEU A 16 23.81 15.03 6.80
CA LEU A 16 23.24 14.89 5.46
C LEU A 16 21.94 15.67 5.33
N LEU A 17 21.10 15.64 6.38
CA LEU A 17 19.91 16.47 6.54
C LEU A 17 19.99 17.12 7.91
N ASP A 18 19.70 18.42 8.00
CA ASP A 18 19.82 19.19 9.21
C ASP A 18 18.56 20.02 9.45
N ASP A 19 17.83 19.69 10.50
CA ASP A 19 16.63 20.38 10.98
C ASP A 19 15.56 20.68 9.92
N ILE A 20 15.22 19.69 9.09
CA ILE A 20 14.26 19.85 8.02
C ILE A 20 12.84 19.72 8.57
N SER A 21 12.01 20.74 8.32
CA SER A 21 10.60 20.74 8.67
C SER A 21 9.74 21.23 7.51
N PHE A 22 8.75 20.45 7.11
CA PHE A 22 7.74 20.83 6.12
C PHE A 22 6.52 19.91 6.18
N ILE A 23 5.46 20.31 5.48
CA ILE A 23 4.21 19.58 5.40
C ILE A 23 3.91 19.27 3.92
N ILE A 24 3.44 18.05 3.67
CA ILE A 24 2.89 17.61 2.39
C ILE A 24 1.38 17.47 2.56
N ALA A 25 0.60 18.33 1.90
CA ALA A 25 -0.85 18.22 1.88
C ALA A 25 -1.34 17.19 0.86
N ASP A 26 -2.62 16.80 0.95
CA ASP A 26 -3.16 15.67 0.18
C ASP A 26 -3.15 15.88 -1.36
N HIS A 27 -3.12 17.13 -1.81
CA HIS A 27 -3.12 17.45 -3.25
C HIS A 27 -1.85 18.14 -3.73
N ASP A 28 -0.82 18.19 -2.88
CA ASP A 28 0.45 18.84 -3.24
C ASP A 28 1.21 18.06 -4.31
N ARG A 29 1.90 18.82 -5.16
CA ARG A 29 2.89 18.31 -6.12
C ARG A 29 4.21 18.97 -5.80
N ILE A 30 5.11 18.23 -5.18
CA ILE A 30 6.37 18.74 -4.66
C ILE A 30 7.53 18.23 -5.51
N GLY A 31 8.37 19.15 -6.00
CA GLY A 31 9.64 18.83 -6.66
C GLY A 31 10.79 18.88 -5.65
N LEU A 32 11.49 17.75 -5.48
CA LEU A 32 12.70 17.69 -4.65
C LEU A 32 13.94 17.87 -5.53
N VAL A 33 14.58 19.04 -5.41
CA VAL A 33 15.73 19.42 -6.23
C VAL A 33 17.00 19.58 -5.38
N GLY A 34 18.16 19.34 -5.96
CA GLY A 34 19.46 19.48 -5.30
C GLY A 34 20.55 18.68 -6.00
N LYS A 35 21.81 18.94 -5.62
CA LYS A 35 22.98 18.23 -6.15
C LYS A 35 22.94 16.73 -5.83
N ASN A 36 23.70 15.91 -6.57
CA ASN A 36 23.89 14.51 -6.22
C ASN A 36 24.57 14.42 -4.84
N GLY A 37 24.12 13.50 -4.01
CA GLY A 37 24.59 13.38 -2.63
C GLY A 37 23.90 14.29 -1.61
N ALA A 38 23.03 15.23 -2.01
CA ALA A 38 22.34 16.16 -1.11
C ALA A 38 21.24 15.53 -0.21
N GLY A 39 21.15 14.20 -0.12
CA GLY A 39 20.19 13.53 0.76
C GLY A 39 18.79 13.34 0.20
N LYS A 40 18.54 13.65 -1.09
CA LYS A 40 17.18 13.51 -1.71
C LYS A 40 16.61 12.09 -1.55
N SER A 41 17.37 11.08 -1.95
CA SER A 41 16.95 9.67 -1.84
C SER A 41 16.80 9.23 -0.38
N THR A 42 17.64 9.76 0.51
CA THR A 42 17.57 9.49 1.95
C THR A 42 16.29 10.08 2.54
N LEU A 43 15.94 11.31 2.18
CA LEU A 43 14.68 11.92 2.60
C LEU A 43 13.45 11.11 2.14
N LEU A 44 13.45 10.63 0.89
CA LEU A 44 12.39 9.75 0.39
C LEU A 44 12.32 8.43 1.16
N LYS A 45 13.48 7.83 1.52
CA LYS A 45 13.52 6.61 2.34
C LYS A 45 12.99 6.86 3.76
N ILE A 46 13.26 8.02 4.35
CA ILE A 46 12.72 8.42 5.65
C ILE A 46 11.19 8.58 5.55
N ILE A 47 10.68 9.26 4.52
CA ILE A 47 9.23 9.40 4.29
C ILE A 47 8.55 8.05 4.10
N LYS A 48 9.21 7.08 3.45
CA LYS A 48 8.71 5.70 3.27
C LYS A 48 8.83 4.83 4.52
N ARG A 49 9.43 5.31 5.59
CA ARG A 49 9.72 4.55 6.82
C ARG A 49 10.73 3.41 6.63
N GLU A 50 11.56 3.47 5.59
CA GLU A 50 12.66 2.52 5.37
C GLU A 50 13.86 2.83 6.25
N ILE A 51 14.07 4.09 6.60
CA ILE A 51 15.13 4.58 7.47
C ILE A 51 14.50 5.50 8.51
N SER A 52 14.92 5.36 9.78
CA SER A 52 14.54 6.29 10.83
C SER A 52 15.50 7.49 10.84
N PRO A 53 15.02 8.73 11.02
CA PRO A 53 15.90 9.86 11.25
C PRO A 53 16.59 9.76 12.62
N ASP A 54 17.75 10.40 12.79
CA ASP A 54 18.45 10.47 14.08
C ASP A 54 17.72 11.39 15.06
N ASN A 55 17.14 12.48 14.54
CA ASN A 55 16.30 13.41 15.31
C ASN A 55 15.05 13.79 14.52
N GLY A 56 14.03 14.27 15.25
CA GLY A 56 12.76 14.67 14.69
C GLY A 56 11.77 13.54 14.56
N GLN A 57 10.62 13.83 13.96
CA GLN A 57 9.55 12.87 13.79
C GLN A 57 8.74 13.16 12.51
N ILE A 58 8.18 12.09 11.93
CA ILE A 58 7.22 12.20 10.83
C ILE A 58 5.85 11.79 11.33
N ILE A 59 4.87 12.64 11.08
CA ILE A 59 3.47 12.40 11.42
C ILE A 59 2.71 12.17 10.12
N TYR A 60 1.97 11.07 10.06
CA TYR A 60 1.12 10.70 8.92
C TYR A 60 -0.35 10.80 9.36
N SER A 61 -1.22 11.33 8.49
CA SER A 61 -2.66 11.23 8.74
C SER A 61 -3.11 9.77 8.70
N GLN A 62 -4.26 9.49 9.34
CA GLN A 62 -4.84 8.14 9.32
C GLN A 62 -5.04 7.67 7.88
N ASN A 63 -4.79 6.38 7.62
CA ASN A 63 -4.94 5.73 6.33
C ASN A 63 -4.03 6.28 5.21
N THR A 64 -2.92 6.95 5.54
CA THR A 64 -1.95 7.38 4.53
C THR A 64 -1.25 6.15 3.94
N SER A 65 -1.44 5.88 2.64
CA SER A 65 -0.66 4.92 1.87
C SER A 65 0.44 5.65 1.10
N ILE A 66 1.62 5.03 1.00
CA ILE A 66 2.77 5.60 0.29
C ILE A 66 3.19 4.62 -0.79
N GLY A 67 3.03 5.02 -2.06
CA GLY A 67 3.61 4.32 -3.21
C GLY A 67 4.98 4.91 -3.56
N HIS A 68 5.89 4.08 -4.02
CA HIS A 68 7.20 4.49 -4.48
C HIS A 68 7.54 3.84 -5.82
N LEU A 69 7.89 4.65 -6.80
CA LEU A 69 8.45 4.18 -8.07
C LEU A 69 9.97 4.34 -8.00
N PRO A 70 10.76 3.25 -7.93
CA PRO A 70 12.22 3.32 -7.95
C PRO A 70 12.73 3.86 -9.30
N GLN A 71 13.90 4.48 -9.29
CA GLN A 71 14.56 4.95 -10.50
C GLN A 71 15.04 3.77 -11.38
N ASP A 72 15.57 2.74 -10.73
CA ASP A 72 16.01 1.50 -11.36
C ASP A 72 15.11 0.36 -10.84
N MET A 73 14.36 -0.26 -11.75
CA MET A 73 13.53 -1.43 -11.43
C MET A 73 14.09 -2.64 -12.16
N THR A 74 14.52 -3.64 -11.42
CA THR A 74 14.70 -4.99 -11.91
C THR A 74 13.43 -5.77 -11.61
N ILE A 75 12.68 -6.12 -12.64
CA ILE A 75 11.48 -6.97 -12.50
C ILE A 75 11.94 -8.40 -12.76
N GLU A 76 12.21 -9.14 -11.72
CA GLU A 76 12.47 -10.58 -11.75
C GLU A 76 11.18 -11.33 -11.45
N SER A 77 10.24 -11.34 -12.38
CA SER A 77 8.96 -12.03 -12.23
C SER A 77 8.71 -12.92 -13.44
N GLU A 78 8.32 -14.18 -13.18
CA GLU A 78 7.86 -15.11 -14.20
C GLU A 78 6.36 -14.92 -14.55
N ARG A 79 5.71 -13.97 -13.89
CA ARG A 79 4.28 -13.67 -14.08
C ARG A 79 4.06 -12.88 -15.37
N THR A 80 2.87 -13.01 -15.92
CA THR A 80 2.42 -12.11 -16.99
C THR A 80 2.24 -10.69 -16.46
N VAL A 81 2.26 -9.71 -17.36
CA VAL A 81 2.08 -8.27 -17.00
C VAL A 81 0.77 -8.04 -16.23
N ILE A 82 -0.30 -8.75 -16.61
CA ILE A 82 -1.58 -8.63 -15.93
C ILE A 82 -1.55 -9.23 -14.53
N GLU A 83 -0.91 -10.38 -14.34
CA GLU A 83 -0.75 -11.02 -13.03
C GLU A 83 0.12 -10.15 -12.11
N GLU A 84 1.19 -9.57 -12.64
CA GLU A 84 2.05 -8.68 -11.86
C GLU A 84 1.30 -7.41 -11.45
N ALA A 85 0.54 -6.79 -12.37
CA ALA A 85 -0.29 -5.64 -12.05
C ALA A 85 -1.38 -5.96 -11.00
N GLN A 86 -1.90 -7.18 -11.00
CA GLN A 86 -2.89 -7.63 -10.00
C GLN A 86 -2.30 -7.77 -8.60
N THR A 87 -0.98 -7.91 -8.44
CA THR A 87 -0.36 -7.96 -7.10
C THR A 87 -0.60 -6.69 -6.29
N ALA A 88 -0.85 -5.56 -6.96
CA ALA A 88 -1.25 -4.33 -6.29
C ALA A 88 -2.54 -4.48 -5.46
N PHE A 89 -3.35 -5.49 -5.75
CA PHE A 89 -4.61 -5.82 -5.08
C PHE A 89 -4.50 -7.03 -4.15
N ASP A 90 -3.29 -7.44 -3.74
CA ASP A 90 -3.07 -8.63 -2.92
C ASP A 90 -3.97 -8.72 -1.68
N HIS A 91 -4.25 -7.58 -1.02
CA HIS A 91 -5.15 -7.55 0.13
C HIS A 91 -6.61 -7.90 -0.25
N ILE A 92 -7.07 -7.49 -1.44
CA ILE A 92 -8.40 -7.81 -1.96
C ILE A 92 -8.45 -9.29 -2.42
N LEU A 93 -7.37 -9.78 -3.03
CA LEU A 93 -7.24 -11.18 -3.43
C LEU A 93 -7.27 -12.12 -2.22
N LYS A 94 -6.57 -11.79 -1.13
CA LYS A 94 -6.62 -12.53 0.13
C LYS A 94 -8.03 -12.57 0.71
N LEU A 95 -8.73 -11.44 0.68
CA LEU A 95 -10.10 -11.35 1.14
C LEU A 95 -11.05 -12.22 0.30
N LYS A 96 -10.83 -12.27 -1.02
CA LYS A 96 -11.58 -13.18 -1.91
C LYS A 96 -11.37 -14.64 -1.55
N VAL A 97 -10.13 -15.06 -1.32
CA VAL A 97 -9.81 -16.42 -0.88
C VAL A 97 -10.49 -16.75 0.45
N GLU A 98 -10.52 -15.82 1.39
CA GLU A 98 -11.23 -15.98 2.66
C GLU A 98 -12.74 -16.16 2.45
N ILE A 99 -13.37 -15.37 1.58
CA ILE A 99 -14.78 -15.48 1.24
C ILE A 99 -15.09 -16.85 0.63
N ASP A 100 -14.25 -17.31 -0.31
CA ASP A 100 -14.41 -18.62 -0.95
C ASP A 100 -14.32 -19.76 0.10
N GLN A 101 -13.34 -19.70 1.02
CA GLN A 101 -13.21 -20.65 2.14
C GLN A 101 -14.41 -20.65 3.08
N LEU A 102 -14.93 -19.47 3.43
CA LEU A 102 -16.12 -19.33 4.28
C LEU A 102 -17.36 -19.88 3.58
N THR A 103 -17.46 -19.67 2.26
CA THR A 103 -18.54 -20.24 1.45
C THR A 103 -18.52 -21.77 1.47
N ASP A 104 -17.33 -22.37 1.29
CA ASP A 104 -17.16 -23.82 1.37
C ASP A 104 -17.57 -24.36 2.76
N GLN A 105 -17.12 -23.71 3.84
CA GLN A 105 -17.48 -24.08 5.21
C GLN A 105 -19.00 -23.99 5.45
N LEU A 106 -19.66 -22.94 4.99
CA LEU A 106 -21.11 -22.77 5.09
C LEU A 106 -21.87 -23.84 4.31
N THR A 107 -21.35 -24.27 3.15
CA THR A 107 -21.97 -25.29 2.31
C THR A 107 -21.94 -26.68 2.95
N VAL A 108 -20.90 -26.99 3.72
CA VAL A 108 -20.73 -28.30 4.38
C VAL A 108 -21.40 -28.35 5.76
N CYS A 109 -21.72 -27.19 6.33
CA CYS A 109 -22.32 -27.12 7.67
C CYS A 109 -23.76 -27.57 7.63
N THR A 110 -24.12 -28.53 8.50
CA THR A 110 -25.48 -29.07 8.61
C THR A 110 -26.23 -28.60 9.85
N ASP A 111 -25.53 -28.01 10.80
CA ASP A 111 -26.09 -27.49 12.06
C ASP A 111 -26.30 -25.97 11.96
N TYR A 112 -27.44 -25.59 11.40
CA TYR A 112 -27.78 -24.18 11.15
C TYR A 112 -28.19 -23.39 12.40
N GLU A 113 -28.47 -24.08 13.53
CA GLU A 113 -28.85 -23.44 14.79
C GLU A 113 -27.67 -23.22 15.72
N SER A 114 -26.48 -23.72 15.36
CA SER A 114 -25.28 -23.60 16.20
C SER A 114 -24.74 -22.16 16.24
N GLU A 115 -24.13 -21.82 17.37
CA GLU A 115 -23.41 -20.56 17.52
C GLU A 115 -22.22 -20.45 16.55
N SER A 116 -21.60 -21.59 16.20
CA SER A 116 -20.53 -21.67 15.22
C SER A 116 -21.00 -21.28 13.82
N TYR A 117 -22.19 -21.74 13.41
CA TYR A 117 -22.79 -21.35 12.14
C TYR A 117 -23.12 -19.86 12.08
N SER A 118 -23.67 -19.30 13.14
CA SER A 118 -23.97 -17.89 13.25
C SER A 118 -22.69 -17.01 13.12
N ARG A 119 -21.60 -17.44 13.74
CA ARG A 119 -20.29 -16.76 13.61
C ARG A 119 -19.71 -16.84 12.19
N LEU A 120 -19.88 -17.99 11.50
CA LEU A 120 -19.45 -18.15 10.12
C LEU A 120 -20.21 -17.20 9.18
N ILE A 121 -21.54 -17.08 9.33
CA ILE A 121 -22.35 -16.14 8.55
C ILE A 121 -21.89 -14.72 8.79
N GLN A 122 -21.75 -14.30 10.04
CA GLN A 122 -21.31 -12.94 10.35
C GLN A 122 -19.97 -12.62 9.70
N ARG A 123 -18.99 -13.52 9.81
CA ARG A 123 -17.67 -13.33 9.21
C ARG A 123 -17.74 -13.27 7.68
N PHE A 124 -18.57 -14.11 7.05
CA PHE A 124 -18.80 -14.08 5.62
C PHE A 124 -19.41 -12.75 5.16
N GLU A 125 -20.41 -12.24 5.87
CA GLU A 125 -21.03 -10.95 5.57
C GLU A 125 -20.05 -9.79 5.72
N GLU A 126 -19.26 -9.75 6.80
CA GLU A 126 -18.23 -8.73 7.03
C GLU A 126 -17.17 -8.74 5.92
N SER A 127 -16.67 -9.93 5.54
CA SER A 127 -15.67 -10.09 4.50
C SER A 127 -16.22 -9.68 3.12
N ASN A 128 -17.45 -10.06 2.78
CA ASN A 128 -18.12 -9.66 1.55
C ASN A 128 -18.36 -8.15 1.50
N HIS A 129 -18.79 -7.55 2.59
CA HIS A 129 -18.99 -6.11 2.67
C HIS A 129 -17.67 -5.37 2.43
N LEU A 130 -16.60 -5.79 3.08
CA LEU A 130 -15.27 -5.21 2.92
C LEU A 130 -14.73 -5.39 1.49
N PHE A 131 -14.89 -6.56 0.89
CA PHE A 131 -14.51 -6.84 -0.49
C PHE A 131 -15.21 -5.90 -1.49
N ASN A 132 -16.52 -5.69 -1.32
CA ASN A 132 -17.29 -4.77 -2.15
C ASN A 132 -16.88 -3.30 -1.93
N LEU A 133 -16.66 -2.90 -0.68
CA LEU A 133 -16.22 -1.55 -0.31
C LEU A 133 -14.85 -1.21 -0.95
N LEU A 134 -13.94 -2.18 -0.99
CA LEU A 134 -12.61 -2.05 -1.60
C LEU A 134 -12.63 -2.18 -3.13
N GLY A 135 -13.78 -2.36 -3.75
CA GLY A 135 -13.93 -2.45 -5.20
C GLY A 135 -13.46 -3.78 -5.79
N GLY A 136 -13.52 -4.88 -5.03
CA GLY A 136 -13.05 -6.20 -5.44
C GLY A 136 -13.65 -6.69 -6.76
N ASN A 137 -14.92 -6.39 -7.02
CA ASN A 137 -15.59 -6.73 -8.28
C ASN A 137 -15.08 -5.94 -9.49
N ALA A 138 -14.55 -4.74 -9.28
CA ALA A 138 -14.05 -3.87 -10.34
C ALA A 138 -12.54 -4.07 -10.62
N MET A 139 -11.81 -4.77 -9.73
CA MET A 139 -10.35 -4.92 -9.77
C MET A 139 -9.82 -5.34 -11.13
N LYS A 140 -10.40 -6.38 -11.75
CA LYS A 140 -9.96 -6.90 -13.05
C LYS A 140 -10.14 -5.86 -14.16
N GLY A 141 -11.31 -5.22 -14.21
CA GLY A 141 -11.61 -4.18 -15.21
C GLY A 141 -10.71 -2.95 -15.06
N GLU A 142 -10.42 -2.54 -13.83
CA GLU A 142 -9.51 -1.42 -13.56
C GLU A 142 -8.07 -1.76 -13.98
N THR A 143 -7.59 -2.98 -13.68
CA THR A 143 -6.27 -3.44 -14.13
C THR A 143 -6.18 -3.39 -15.67
N GLU A 144 -7.14 -3.97 -16.38
CA GLU A 144 -7.18 -3.97 -17.84
C GLU A 144 -7.24 -2.53 -18.40
N ARG A 145 -8.04 -1.67 -17.81
CA ARG A 145 -8.17 -0.27 -18.21
C ARG A 145 -6.84 0.48 -18.11
N VAL A 146 -6.11 0.29 -17.00
CA VAL A 146 -4.80 0.93 -16.79
C VAL A 146 -3.78 0.37 -17.79
N LEU A 147 -3.71 -0.94 -17.98
CA LEU A 147 -2.77 -1.57 -18.90
C LEU A 147 -3.04 -1.17 -20.36
N LYS A 148 -4.31 -1.05 -20.77
CA LYS A 148 -4.69 -0.49 -22.08
C LYS A 148 -4.21 0.95 -22.24
N GLY A 149 -4.39 1.77 -21.21
CA GLY A 149 -3.91 3.16 -21.21
C GLY A 149 -2.40 3.29 -21.35
N LEU A 150 -1.65 2.27 -20.92
CA LEU A 150 -0.20 2.16 -21.07
C LEU A 150 0.26 1.46 -22.36
N GLY A 151 -0.66 0.97 -23.19
CA GLY A 151 -0.36 0.34 -24.47
C GLY A 151 -0.03 -1.15 -24.42
N PHE A 152 -0.38 -1.84 -23.33
CA PHE A 152 -0.13 -3.30 -23.18
C PHE A 152 -1.20 -4.20 -23.80
N LEU A 153 -2.35 -3.68 -24.18
CA LEU A 153 -3.49 -4.44 -24.73
C LEU A 153 -4.09 -3.75 -25.94
#